data_ff1580bc95cba0406f935c3e16d797b5
#
_entry.id   ff1580bc95cba0406f935c3e16d797b5
#
_cell.length_a   1.000
_cell.length_b   1.000
_cell.length_c   1.000
_cell.angle_alpha   90.00
_cell.angle_beta   90.00
_cell.angle_gamma   90.00
#
_symmetry.space_group_name_H-M   'P 1'
#
loop_
_entity.id
_entity.type
_entity.pdbx_description
1 polymer ?
#
loop_
_entity_poly.entity_id
_entity_poly.type
_entity_poly.pdbx_seq_one_letter_code
_entity_poly.pdbx_strand_id
1 'polypeptide(L)'
;MRGHRTTRTAALLCAALGLTAAVGTASAAPAASPAPADRATALPSAPPVLVDCLWHPKVRPSAFILACGDGNSRLASLKWDHWDARSAKATGVNVVNDCEPYCAAGTFHTYPVVVRLDKAQPWKKDPRTQRYDRIVLEYPAQRPEQFEKVMTYPLWD
;
A
#
# COMPACT_ATOMS: atom_id res chain seq x y z
N MET A 1 -4.25 -29.65 39.79
CA MET A 1 -4.02 -31.06 39.53
C MET A 1 -2.91 -31.14 38.51
N ARG A 2 -1.70 -31.37 38.96
CA ARG A 2 -0.87 -32.60 38.79
C ARG A 2 -0.89 -33.03 37.33
N GLY A 3 0.18 -33.04 36.55
CA GLY A 3 1.57 -33.42 36.77
C GLY A 3 1.86 -34.45 35.70
N HIS A 4 2.96 -34.38 35.02
CA HIS A 4 4.00 -35.39 35.02
C HIS A 4 5.06 -35.13 33.95
N ARG A 5 6.26 -34.99 34.48
CA ARG A 5 7.56 -35.12 33.79
C ARG A 5 7.74 -36.59 33.37
N THR A 6 8.44 -36.82 32.27
CA THR A 6 9.36 -37.97 32.18
C THR A 6 10.54 -37.66 31.28
N THR A 7 11.65 -37.46 31.89
CA THR A 7 13.03 -37.65 31.43
C THR A 7 13.29 -39.14 31.16
N ARG A 8 14.00 -39.46 30.09
CA ARG A 8 14.82 -40.67 30.04
C ARG A 8 16.11 -40.47 29.25
N THR A 9 17.15 -40.48 30.00
CA THR A 9 18.59 -40.67 29.71
C THR A 9 18.91 -42.12 29.46
N ALA A 10 19.85 -42.44 28.56
CA ALA A 10 20.81 -43.56 28.56
C ALA A 10 21.63 -43.41 27.27
N ALA A 11 22.88 -43.13 27.18
CA ALA A 11 24.10 -43.59 27.78
C ALA A 11 24.68 -44.87 27.09
N LEU A 12 25.90 -44.66 26.51
CA LEU A 12 27.06 -45.58 26.42
C LEU A 12 26.97 -46.72 25.37
N LEU A 13 28.00 -47.11 24.61
CA LEU A 13 29.44 -47.28 24.80
C LEU A 13 30.14 -47.59 23.46
N CYS A 14 31.32 -47.06 23.26
CA CYS A 14 32.59 -47.61 22.81
C CYS A 14 32.67 -48.79 21.80
N ALA A 15 33.47 -48.62 20.77
CA ALA A 15 34.71 -49.43 20.59
C ALA A 15 35.48 -49.02 19.32
N ALA A 16 36.65 -48.89 19.41
CA ALA A 16 37.92 -48.63 18.93
C ALA A 16 38.41 -49.54 17.77
N LEU A 17 39.45 -48.97 17.09
CA LEU A 17 40.52 -49.57 16.32
C LEU A 17 40.32 -49.88 14.85
N GLY A 18 41.16 -49.20 14.05
CA GLY A 18 41.46 -49.53 12.68
C GLY A 18 42.24 -48.42 11.97
N LEU A 19 43.56 -48.30 12.27
CA LEU A 19 44.51 -47.52 11.48
C LEU A 19 44.72 -48.17 10.12
N THR A 20 44.42 -47.45 9.02
CA THR A 20 45.11 -47.62 7.74
C THR A 20 45.30 -46.27 7.12
N ALA A 21 46.53 -45.81 7.10
CA ALA A 21 46.94 -44.61 6.40
C ALA A 21 46.97 -44.88 4.90
N ALA A 22 46.03 -44.31 4.16
CA ALA A 22 46.12 -44.13 2.72
C ALA A 22 46.39 -42.67 2.44
N VAL A 23 47.61 -42.34 2.03
CA VAL A 23 47.98 -41.02 1.56
C VAL A 23 47.39 -40.82 0.15
N GLY A 24 46.15 -40.36 0.11
CA GLY A 24 45.50 -39.92 -1.13
C GLY A 24 45.84 -38.44 -1.34
N THR A 25 46.62 -38.14 -2.37
CA THR A 25 46.80 -36.76 -2.86
C THR A 25 45.46 -36.24 -3.38
N ALA A 26 44.77 -35.51 -2.53
CA ALA A 26 43.56 -34.80 -2.95
C ALA A 26 43.98 -33.60 -3.83
N SER A 27 43.81 -33.72 -5.14
CA SER A 27 43.81 -32.57 -6.04
C SER A 27 42.63 -31.72 -5.67
N ALA A 28 42.86 -30.56 -5.03
CA ALA A 28 41.85 -29.57 -4.79
C ALA A 28 41.46 -28.95 -6.17
N ALA A 29 40.33 -29.32 -6.68
CA ALA A 29 39.70 -28.61 -7.76
C ALA A 29 39.37 -27.18 -7.26
N PRO A 30 39.68 -26.12 -8.06
CA PRO A 30 39.28 -24.75 -7.68
C PRO A 30 37.75 -24.71 -7.57
N ALA A 31 37.25 -24.30 -6.40
CA ALA A 31 35.84 -24.03 -6.19
C ALA A 31 35.44 -22.94 -7.17
N ALA A 32 34.60 -23.27 -8.12
CA ALA A 32 33.97 -22.28 -8.99
C ALA A 32 33.21 -21.31 -8.11
N SER A 33 33.61 -20.04 -8.09
CA SER A 33 32.84 -18.97 -7.45
C SER A 33 31.43 -19.00 -8.04
N PRO A 34 30.37 -18.96 -7.21
CA PRO A 34 29.02 -18.83 -7.73
C PRO A 34 28.93 -17.54 -8.55
N ALA A 35 28.54 -17.66 -9.81
CA ALA A 35 28.26 -16.51 -10.64
C ALA A 35 27.24 -15.60 -9.91
N PRO A 36 27.41 -14.28 -9.94
CA PRO A 36 26.41 -13.38 -9.37
C PRO A 36 25.07 -13.69 -10.03
N ALA A 37 24.08 -14.10 -9.22
CA ALA A 37 22.73 -14.28 -9.71
C ALA A 37 22.30 -12.94 -10.35
N ASP A 38 22.02 -12.97 -11.64
CA ASP A 38 21.45 -11.83 -12.36
C ASP A 38 20.26 -11.33 -11.53
N ARG A 39 20.47 -10.17 -10.87
CA ARG A 39 19.39 -9.45 -10.23
C ARG A 39 18.48 -9.01 -11.37
N ALA A 40 17.51 -9.86 -11.70
CA ALA A 40 16.45 -9.50 -12.64
C ALA A 40 15.94 -8.14 -12.23
N THR A 41 16.24 -7.13 -13.04
CA THR A 41 15.72 -5.77 -12.84
C THR A 41 14.21 -5.90 -13.03
N ALA A 42 13.49 -6.00 -11.91
CA ALA A 42 12.02 -6.02 -11.96
C ALA A 42 11.60 -4.76 -12.71
N LEU A 43 10.90 -4.94 -13.82
CA LEU A 43 10.31 -3.83 -14.56
C LEU A 43 9.51 -2.98 -13.55
N PRO A 44 9.61 -1.64 -13.62
CA PRO A 44 8.85 -0.79 -12.73
C PRO A 44 7.37 -1.15 -12.84
N SER A 45 6.77 -1.62 -11.77
CA SER A 45 5.32 -1.87 -11.75
C SER A 45 4.61 -0.55 -12.00
N ALA A 46 3.54 -0.58 -12.78
CA ALA A 46 2.71 0.61 -13.00
C ALA A 46 2.30 1.21 -11.64
N PRO A 47 2.27 2.54 -11.52
CA PRO A 47 1.88 3.19 -10.27
C PRO A 47 0.43 2.83 -9.92
N PRO A 48 0.06 2.81 -8.62
CA PRO A 48 -1.31 2.56 -8.20
C PRO A 48 -2.28 3.57 -8.81
N VAL A 49 -3.52 3.15 -9.00
CA VAL A 49 -4.59 3.99 -9.53
C VAL A 49 -5.51 4.49 -8.41
N LEU A 50 -6.26 5.53 -8.70
CA LEU A 50 -7.45 5.94 -7.97
C LEU A 50 -8.66 5.40 -8.75
N VAL A 51 -9.57 4.70 -8.08
CA VAL A 51 -10.76 4.12 -8.73
C VAL A 51 -11.93 5.08 -8.56
N ASP A 52 -12.59 5.47 -9.66
CA ASP A 52 -13.74 6.39 -9.63
C ASP A 52 -15.06 5.68 -9.28
N CYS A 53 -16.14 6.44 -9.14
CA CYS A 53 -17.48 5.93 -8.81
C CYS A 53 -18.06 4.96 -9.85
N LEU A 54 -17.51 4.94 -11.05
CA LEU A 54 -17.91 4.03 -12.13
C LEU A 54 -16.92 2.86 -12.31
N TRP A 55 -16.03 2.67 -11.32
CA TRP A 55 -15.01 1.63 -11.33
C TRP A 55 -13.95 1.79 -12.43
N HIS A 56 -13.73 3.01 -12.91
CA HIS A 56 -12.66 3.27 -13.86
C HIS A 56 -11.36 3.63 -13.11
N PRO A 57 -10.24 3.02 -13.48
CA PRO A 57 -8.93 3.39 -12.95
C PRO A 57 -8.50 4.77 -13.50
N LYS A 58 -8.03 5.63 -12.61
CA LYS A 58 -7.54 6.98 -12.93
C LYS A 58 -6.13 7.17 -12.39
N VAL A 59 -5.29 7.83 -13.17
CA VAL A 59 -3.97 8.29 -12.75
C VAL A 59 -3.94 9.80 -12.84
N ARG A 60 -3.60 10.47 -11.72
CA ARG A 60 -3.53 11.94 -11.64
C ARG A 60 -4.78 12.65 -12.18
N PRO A 61 -6.00 12.26 -11.78
CA PRO A 61 -7.20 12.94 -12.25
C PRO A 61 -7.21 14.41 -11.78
N SER A 62 -7.74 15.31 -12.60
CA SER A 62 -7.92 16.71 -12.21
C SER A 62 -9.16 16.95 -11.33
N ALA A 63 -10.08 15.96 -11.28
CA ALA A 63 -11.27 15.98 -10.45
C ALA A 63 -11.60 14.56 -9.97
N PHE A 64 -12.25 14.45 -8.80
CA PHE A 64 -12.64 13.17 -8.23
C PHE A 64 -13.87 13.34 -7.33
N ILE A 65 -14.92 12.53 -7.55
CA ILE A 65 -16.14 12.53 -6.74
C ILE A 65 -15.87 11.73 -5.46
N LEU A 66 -16.08 12.34 -4.29
CA LEU A 66 -15.95 11.71 -3.00
C LEU A 66 -17.26 11.08 -2.53
N ALA A 67 -18.40 11.68 -2.85
CA ALA A 67 -19.73 11.20 -2.52
C ALA A 67 -20.39 10.61 -3.76
N CYS A 68 -20.15 9.33 -4.04
CA CYS A 68 -20.63 8.66 -5.27
C CYS A 68 -22.16 8.56 -5.38
N GLY A 69 -22.89 8.61 -4.26
CA GLY A 69 -24.35 8.48 -4.28
C GLY A 69 -25.08 9.73 -4.72
N ASP A 70 -24.63 10.90 -4.28
CA ASP A 70 -25.35 12.18 -4.47
C ASP A 70 -24.49 13.31 -5.05
N GLY A 71 -23.18 13.13 -5.16
CA GLY A 71 -22.26 14.13 -5.68
C GLY A 71 -22.06 15.36 -4.80
N ASN A 72 -22.52 15.34 -3.56
CA ASN A 72 -22.47 16.49 -2.64
C ASN A 72 -21.05 16.83 -2.16
N SER A 73 -20.08 16.00 -2.44
CA SER A 73 -18.66 16.28 -2.18
C SER A 73 -17.79 15.79 -3.35
N ARG A 74 -16.98 16.70 -3.90
CA ARG A 74 -16.03 16.38 -4.97
C ARG A 74 -14.76 17.18 -4.86
N LEU A 75 -13.66 16.60 -5.27
CA LEU A 75 -12.38 17.28 -5.48
C LEU A 75 -12.34 17.87 -6.90
N ALA A 76 -11.76 19.06 -7.03
CA ALA A 76 -11.58 19.71 -8.31
C ALA A 76 -10.23 20.45 -8.38
N SER A 77 -9.80 20.76 -9.59
CA SER A 77 -8.56 21.48 -9.87
C SER A 77 -7.33 20.85 -9.21
N LEU A 78 -7.30 19.51 -9.13
CA LEU A 78 -6.20 18.77 -8.54
C LEU A 78 -4.93 18.94 -9.36
N LYS A 79 -3.87 19.38 -8.70
CA LYS A 79 -2.50 19.48 -9.22
C LYS A 79 -1.63 18.52 -8.41
N TRP A 80 -1.13 17.49 -9.06
CA TRP A 80 -0.37 16.41 -8.41
C TRP A 80 1.12 16.77 -8.33
N ASP A 81 1.64 16.81 -7.11
CA ASP A 81 3.07 17.03 -6.83
C ASP A 81 3.86 15.75 -7.11
N HIS A 82 3.35 14.60 -6.63
CA HIS A 82 3.92 13.28 -6.91
C HIS A 82 2.81 12.22 -6.99
N TRP A 83 3.17 11.08 -7.60
CA TRP A 83 2.32 9.91 -7.72
C TRP A 83 3.24 8.70 -7.92
N ASP A 84 3.42 7.88 -6.91
CA ASP A 84 4.37 6.76 -6.92
C ASP A 84 3.76 5.48 -6.32
N ALA A 85 4.54 4.41 -6.20
CA ALA A 85 4.06 3.11 -5.71
C ALA A 85 3.57 3.12 -4.25
N ARG A 86 3.91 4.13 -3.46
CA ARG A 86 3.58 4.21 -2.02
C ARG A 86 2.53 5.26 -1.72
N SER A 87 2.56 6.38 -2.43
CA SER A 87 1.69 7.52 -2.14
C SER A 87 1.51 8.44 -3.34
N ALA A 88 0.50 9.28 -3.25
CA ALA A 88 0.33 10.43 -4.13
C ALA A 88 -0.07 11.65 -3.31
N LYS A 89 0.29 12.84 -3.78
CA LYS A 89 -0.07 14.11 -3.15
C LYS A 89 -0.48 15.12 -4.19
N ALA A 90 -1.55 15.84 -3.90
CA ALA A 90 -2.03 16.94 -4.72
C ALA A 90 -2.48 18.12 -3.87
N THR A 91 -2.54 19.26 -4.48
CA THR A 91 -3.29 20.43 -4.01
C THR A 91 -4.48 20.66 -4.91
N GLY A 92 -5.55 21.21 -4.38
CA GLY A 92 -6.77 21.53 -5.13
C GLY A 92 -7.84 22.11 -4.25
N VAL A 93 -9.08 21.86 -4.60
CA VAL A 93 -10.24 22.31 -3.82
C VAL A 93 -11.20 21.15 -3.58
N ASN A 94 -11.82 21.12 -2.40
CA ASN A 94 -13.00 20.31 -2.14
C ASN A 94 -14.24 21.19 -2.31
N VAL A 95 -15.13 20.78 -3.19
CA VAL A 95 -16.42 21.44 -3.46
C VAL A 95 -17.49 20.63 -2.73
N VAL A 96 -18.10 21.24 -1.72
CA VAL A 96 -19.04 20.60 -0.80
C VAL A 96 -20.36 21.37 -0.78
N ASN A 97 -21.46 20.63 -0.89
CA ASN A 97 -22.81 21.17 -0.71
C ASN A 97 -23.10 21.32 0.79
N ASP A 98 -23.59 22.48 1.22
CA ASP A 98 -23.99 22.74 2.60
C ASP A 98 -25.29 22.02 3.00
N CYS A 99 -26.06 21.58 2.01
CA CYS A 99 -27.37 20.93 2.22
C CYS A 99 -28.37 21.78 3.03
N GLU A 100 -28.26 23.10 2.98
CA GLU A 100 -29.15 24.02 3.68
C GLU A 100 -30.21 24.60 2.71
N PRO A 101 -31.51 24.47 2.99
CA PRO A 101 -32.18 23.68 4.06
C PRO A 101 -32.21 22.17 3.78
N TYR A 102 -31.90 21.73 2.57
CA TYR A 102 -31.71 20.33 2.14
C TYR A 102 -30.84 20.27 0.89
N CYS A 103 -30.19 19.13 0.61
CA CYS A 103 -29.14 19.05 -0.39
C CYS A 103 -29.56 19.47 -1.81
N ALA A 104 -30.82 19.24 -2.23
CA ALA A 104 -31.29 19.69 -3.57
C ALA A 104 -31.44 21.22 -3.70
N ALA A 105 -31.57 21.93 -2.57
CA ALA A 105 -31.63 23.38 -2.52
C ALA A 105 -30.35 24.01 -1.94
N GLY A 106 -29.39 23.19 -1.54
CA GLY A 106 -28.15 23.64 -0.93
C GLY A 106 -27.20 24.32 -1.91
N THR A 107 -26.22 25.00 -1.35
CA THR A 107 -25.20 25.77 -2.07
C THR A 107 -23.87 25.03 -1.99
N PHE A 108 -23.16 24.99 -3.13
CA PHE A 108 -21.81 24.43 -3.16
C PHE A 108 -20.77 25.46 -2.76
N HIS A 109 -19.98 25.13 -1.75
CA HIS A 109 -18.86 25.91 -1.26
C HIS A 109 -17.54 25.27 -1.66
N THR A 110 -16.49 26.08 -1.81
CA THR A 110 -15.18 25.65 -2.27
C THR A 110 -14.15 25.89 -1.18
N TYR A 111 -13.43 24.84 -0.80
CA TYR A 111 -12.43 24.85 0.27
C TYR A 111 -11.07 24.40 -0.27
N PRO A 112 -9.99 25.17 -0.10
CA PRO A 112 -8.65 24.71 -0.42
C PRO A 112 -8.31 23.42 0.34
N VAL A 113 -7.70 22.44 -0.33
CA VAL A 113 -7.38 21.15 0.26
C VAL A 113 -6.06 20.61 -0.25
N VAL A 114 -5.32 19.95 0.65
CA VAL A 114 -4.22 19.06 0.33
C VAL A 114 -4.74 17.64 0.38
N VAL A 115 -4.55 16.91 -0.71
CA VAL A 115 -5.00 15.51 -0.87
C VAL A 115 -3.78 14.60 -0.77
N ARG A 116 -3.88 13.53 0.02
CA ARG A 116 -2.92 12.43 0.03
C ARG A 116 -3.62 11.12 -0.23
N LEU A 117 -2.99 10.28 -1.04
CA LEU A 117 -3.40 8.89 -1.26
C LEU A 117 -2.28 7.98 -0.76
N ASP A 118 -2.65 6.89 -0.11
CA ASP A 118 -1.69 5.88 0.34
C ASP A 118 -2.35 4.50 0.50
N LYS A 119 -1.62 3.55 1.14
CA LYS A 119 -2.03 2.16 1.32
C LYS A 119 -2.35 1.49 -0.02
N ALA A 120 -1.37 1.48 -0.92
CA ALA A 120 -1.50 0.76 -2.17
C ALA A 120 -1.70 -0.74 -1.93
N GLN A 121 -2.70 -1.33 -2.60
CA GLN A 121 -3.00 -2.75 -2.54
C GLN A 121 -3.60 -3.25 -3.86
N PRO A 122 -3.59 -4.57 -4.12
CA PRO A 122 -4.21 -5.12 -5.32
C PRO A 122 -5.70 -4.76 -5.39
N TRP A 123 -6.15 -4.35 -6.56
CA TRP A 123 -7.56 -4.06 -6.79
C TRP A 123 -8.34 -5.36 -7.00
N LYS A 124 -9.44 -5.60 -6.26
CA LYS A 124 -10.20 -6.86 -6.33
C LYS A 124 -10.73 -7.19 -7.72
N LYS A 125 -11.12 -6.16 -8.51
CA LYS A 125 -11.63 -6.35 -9.87
C LYS A 125 -10.54 -6.62 -10.91
N ASP A 126 -9.31 -6.18 -10.67
CA ASP A 126 -8.12 -6.49 -11.46
C ASP A 126 -6.89 -6.60 -10.56
N PRO A 127 -6.60 -7.79 -10.01
CA PRO A 127 -5.50 -7.98 -9.05
C PRO A 127 -4.10 -7.66 -9.57
N ARG A 128 -3.94 -7.49 -10.89
CA ARG A 128 -2.67 -7.04 -11.49
C ARG A 128 -2.48 -5.53 -11.36
N THR A 129 -3.55 -4.80 -11.12
CA THR A 129 -3.55 -3.35 -10.90
C THR A 129 -3.50 -3.06 -9.42
N GLN A 130 -2.55 -2.20 -9.00
CA GLN A 130 -2.52 -1.66 -7.65
C GLN A 130 -3.43 -0.44 -7.57
N ARG A 131 -4.18 -0.27 -6.48
CA ARG A 131 -4.96 0.93 -6.19
C ARG A 131 -4.61 1.50 -4.83
N TYR A 132 -4.75 2.80 -4.65
CA TYR A 132 -4.73 3.38 -3.32
C TYR A 132 -6.03 3.04 -2.58
N ASP A 133 -5.92 2.70 -1.30
CA ASP A 133 -7.02 2.30 -0.45
C ASP A 133 -7.51 3.41 0.50
N ARG A 134 -6.70 4.45 0.68
CA ARG A 134 -6.98 5.53 1.62
C ARG A 134 -6.75 6.90 0.99
N ILE A 135 -7.68 7.81 1.26
CA ILE A 135 -7.54 9.24 0.96
C ILE A 135 -7.56 10.04 2.26
N VAL A 136 -6.67 11.00 2.36
CA VAL A 136 -6.59 11.97 3.44
C VAL A 136 -6.74 13.36 2.85
N LEU A 137 -7.64 14.16 3.41
CA LEU A 137 -7.90 15.54 3.06
C LEU A 137 -7.45 16.43 4.22
N GLU A 138 -6.52 17.34 3.96
CA GLU A 138 -6.08 18.34 4.93
C GLU A 138 -6.53 19.71 4.46
N TYR A 139 -7.26 20.44 5.31
CA TYR A 139 -7.74 21.79 5.05
C TYR A 139 -6.79 22.82 5.68
N PRO A 140 -5.93 23.48 4.88
CA PRO A 140 -4.93 24.41 5.41
C PRO A 140 -5.54 25.74 5.91
N ALA A 141 -6.74 26.07 5.46
CA ALA A 141 -7.45 27.31 5.78
C ALA A 141 -8.89 27.02 6.24
N GLN A 142 -9.87 27.51 5.51
CA GLN A 142 -11.29 27.25 5.79
C GLN A 142 -11.68 25.81 5.40
N ARG A 143 -12.67 25.27 6.08
CA ARG A 143 -13.23 23.94 5.84
C ARG A 143 -14.74 23.97 6.04
N PRO A 144 -15.50 22.95 5.58
CA PRO A 144 -16.88 22.77 5.99
C PRO A 144 -16.99 22.70 7.52
N GLU A 145 -18.03 23.30 8.09
CA GLU A 145 -18.19 23.45 9.54
C GLU A 145 -18.16 22.10 10.26
N GLN A 146 -18.80 21.08 9.67
CA GLN A 146 -18.90 19.73 10.21
C GLN A 146 -17.64 18.88 9.98
N PHE A 147 -16.60 19.38 9.28
CA PHE A 147 -15.40 18.59 8.98
C PHE A 147 -14.27 18.94 9.95
N GLU A 148 -13.48 17.93 10.29
CA GLU A 148 -12.22 18.12 10.99
C GLU A 148 -11.16 18.74 10.05
N LYS A 149 -10.11 19.32 10.63
CA LYS A 149 -8.99 19.87 9.84
C LYS A 149 -8.34 18.81 8.95
N VAL A 150 -8.35 17.57 9.39
CA VAL A 150 -7.84 16.41 8.64
C VAL A 150 -8.93 15.34 8.62
N MET A 151 -9.42 15.06 7.44
CA MET A 151 -10.40 14.00 7.19
C MET A 151 -9.71 12.81 6.55
N THR A 152 -10.07 11.59 6.98
CA THR A 152 -9.53 10.36 6.43
C THR A 152 -10.66 9.43 6.03
N TYR A 153 -10.61 8.94 4.80
CA TYR A 153 -11.61 8.03 4.28
C TYR A 153 -10.97 6.78 3.67
N PRO A 154 -11.56 5.59 3.87
CA PRO A 154 -11.25 4.45 3.02
C PRO A 154 -11.77 4.75 1.61
N LEU A 155 -11.04 4.29 0.60
CA LEU A 155 -11.51 4.28 -0.77
C LEU A 155 -12.18 2.93 -1.04
N TRP A 156 -13.21 2.96 -1.86
CA TRP A 156 -13.94 1.75 -2.28
C TRP A 156 -13.08 0.86 -3.19
N ASP A 157 -13.36 -0.43 -3.20
CA ASP A 157 -12.67 -1.48 -3.93
C ASP A 157 -13.62 -2.39 -4.75
#